data_b036b79c66280becb68e031b48b127e2
#
_entry.id   b036b79c66280becb68e031b48b127e2
#
_cell.length_a   1.000
_cell.length_b   1.000
_cell.length_c   1.000
_cell.angle_alpha   90.00
_cell.angle_beta   90.00
_cell.angle_gamma   90.00
#
_symmetry.space_group_name_H-M   'P 1'
#
loop_
_entity.id
_entity.type
_entity.pdbx_description
1 polymer ?
#
loop_
_entity_poly.entity_id
_entity_poly.type
_entity_poly.pdbx_seq_one_letter_code
_entity_poly.pdbx_strand_id
1 'polypeptide(L)'
;MSFDGLHTDAQDIFAWAAEQPYVDSEKLFLSGQSMGGYIAASCAPVIQPHGLILLCPGAGMWFGCAQRADGIMQTGKDYADMEGLCYKMAFNYEMAKHPDPFTEAKGYNGPVLLLRADDDRLVDEGTCNRYAQVYTAPDVDTIAVGGHNFATLAARAAVEEKTAAFIKANL
;
A
#
# COMPACT_ATOMS: atom_id res chain seq x y z
N MET A 1 -12.79 -6.71 9.80
CA MET A 1 -11.52 -6.15 9.29
C MET A 1 -11.07 -5.09 10.29
N SER A 2 -9.84 -5.15 10.77
CA SER A 2 -9.18 -4.26 11.71
C SER A 2 -7.99 -3.62 10.98
N PHE A 3 -7.72 -2.33 11.22
CA PHE A 3 -6.57 -1.69 10.59
C PHE A 3 -5.25 -2.22 11.18
N ASP A 4 -5.19 -2.34 12.51
CA ASP A 4 -4.04 -2.94 13.20
C ASP A 4 -3.84 -4.41 12.77
N GLY A 5 -4.94 -5.14 12.54
CA GLY A 5 -4.91 -6.52 12.03
C GLY A 5 -4.28 -6.64 10.65
N LEU A 6 -4.49 -5.67 9.74
CA LEU A 6 -3.84 -5.70 8.42
C LEU A 6 -2.31 -5.59 8.52
N HIS A 7 -1.80 -4.80 9.47
CA HIS A 7 -0.36 -4.71 9.71
C HIS A 7 0.20 -6.01 10.29
N THR A 8 -0.50 -6.58 11.27
CA THR A 8 -0.13 -7.88 11.86
C THR A 8 -0.13 -8.99 10.80
N ASP A 9 -1.21 -9.08 10.03
CA ASP A 9 -1.34 -10.09 8.96
C ASP A 9 -0.21 -9.97 7.92
N ALA A 10 0.14 -8.74 7.51
CA ALA A 10 1.23 -8.51 6.55
C ALA A 10 2.58 -8.98 7.10
N GLN A 11 2.87 -8.69 8.38
CA GLN A 11 4.10 -9.12 9.04
C GLN A 11 4.15 -10.64 9.24
N ASP A 12 3.06 -11.23 9.71
CA ASP A 12 2.96 -12.68 9.97
C ASP A 12 3.08 -13.49 8.68
N ILE A 13 2.40 -13.06 7.60
CA ILE A 13 2.49 -13.72 6.29
C ILE A 13 3.91 -13.61 5.72
N PHE A 14 4.55 -12.46 5.84
CA PHE A 14 5.92 -12.29 5.37
C PHE A 14 6.91 -13.16 6.15
N ALA A 15 6.80 -13.20 7.47
CA ALA A 15 7.60 -14.06 8.33
C ALA A 15 7.39 -15.55 8.02
N TRP A 16 6.12 -15.96 7.88
CA TRP A 16 5.79 -17.32 7.47
C TRP A 16 6.39 -17.68 6.11
N ALA A 17 6.32 -16.79 5.13
CA ALA A 17 6.91 -17.02 3.82
C ALA A 17 8.43 -17.21 3.88
N ALA A 18 9.12 -16.43 4.71
CA ALA A 18 10.56 -16.53 4.91
C ALA A 18 11.02 -17.86 5.51
N GLU A 19 10.15 -18.54 6.25
CA GLU A 19 10.43 -19.84 6.88
C GLU A 19 10.24 -21.04 5.92
N GLN A 20 9.68 -20.81 4.72
CA GLN A 20 9.40 -21.93 3.82
C GLN A 20 10.70 -22.48 3.19
N PRO A 21 10.91 -23.81 3.13
CA PRO A 21 12.16 -24.41 2.71
C PRO A 21 12.48 -24.22 1.21
N TYR A 22 11.53 -23.73 0.43
CA TYR A 22 11.66 -23.45 -1.00
C TYR A 22 11.76 -21.95 -1.30
N VAL A 23 11.84 -21.10 -0.26
CA VAL A 23 11.92 -19.64 -0.37
C VAL A 23 13.32 -19.18 0.04
N ASP A 24 13.90 -18.31 -0.77
CA ASP A 24 15.11 -17.57 -0.41
C ASP A 24 14.67 -16.35 0.41
N SER A 25 14.82 -16.43 1.73
CA SER A 25 14.37 -15.39 2.67
C SER A 25 15.08 -14.05 2.48
N GLU A 26 16.28 -14.04 1.86
CA GLU A 26 17.02 -12.82 1.57
C GLU A 26 16.53 -12.12 0.29
N LYS A 27 15.63 -12.76 -0.46
CA LYS A 27 15.10 -12.25 -1.75
C LYS A 27 13.58 -12.09 -1.77
N LEU A 28 12.97 -11.87 -0.64
CA LEU A 28 11.53 -11.63 -0.54
C LEU A 28 11.19 -10.16 -0.82
N PHE A 29 10.24 -9.96 -1.73
CA PHE A 29 9.68 -8.65 -2.05
C PHE A 29 8.32 -8.49 -1.37
N LEU A 30 8.04 -7.28 -0.87
CA LEU A 30 6.74 -6.90 -0.36
C LEU A 30 6.02 -6.05 -1.42
N SER A 31 4.79 -6.42 -1.75
CA SER A 31 4.00 -5.69 -2.73
C SER A 31 2.63 -5.33 -2.19
N GLY A 32 2.11 -4.16 -2.57
CA GLY A 32 0.77 -3.74 -2.22
C GLY A 32 0.18 -2.73 -3.19
N GLN A 33 -1.16 -2.83 -3.39
CA GLN A 33 -1.92 -1.90 -4.21
C GLN A 33 -2.91 -1.13 -3.35
N SER A 34 -3.11 0.16 -3.64
CA SER A 34 -4.10 1.01 -2.97
C SER A 34 -3.93 0.99 -1.44
N MET A 35 -4.93 0.57 -0.69
CA MET A 35 -4.84 0.34 0.76
C MET A 35 -3.75 -0.69 1.10
N GLY A 36 -3.61 -1.76 0.30
CA GLY A 36 -2.49 -2.71 0.46
C GLY A 36 -1.13 -2.07 0.24
N GLY A 37 -1.04 -1.06 -0.65
CA GLY A 37 0.16 -0.25 -0.84
C GLY A 37 0.48 0.62 0.38
N TYR A 38 -0.53 1.18 1.04
CA TYR A 38 -0.36 1.85 2.32
C TYR A 38 0.21 0.89 3.38
N ILE A 39 -0.44 -0.27 3.57
CA ILE A 39 0.01 -1.28 4.54
C ILE A 39 1.43 -1.75 4.23
N ALA A 40 1.74 -2.05 2.96
CA ALA A 40 3.09 -2.46 2.56
C ALA A 40 4.14 -1.39 2.87
N ALA A 41 3.85 -0.12 2.56
CA ALA A 41 4.73 0.99 2.85
C ALA A 41 4.98 1.18 4.36
N SER A 42 3.91 1.10 5.18
CA SER A 42 4.02 1.25 6.64
C SER A 42 4.67 0.06 7.34
N CYS A 43 4.54 -1.15 6.80
CA CYS A 43 5.20 -2.34 7.33
C CYS A 43 6.66 -2.49 6.88
N ALA A 44 7.06 -1.92 5.74
CA ALA A 44 8.40 -2.08 5.19
C ALA A 44 9.53 -1.68 6.16
N PRO A 45 9.43 -0.62 6.99
CA PRO A 45 10.45 -0.29 8.00
C PRO A 45 10.67 -1.35 9.08
N VAL A 46 9.64 -2.17 9.35
CA VAL A 46 9.70 -3.27 10.34
C VAL A 46 10.13 -4.57 9.68
N ILE A 47 9.52 -4.89 8.54
CA ILE A 47 9.75 -6.14 7.80
C ILE A 47 11.14 -6.15 7.14
N GLN A 48 11.63 -4.99 6.65
CA GLN A 48 12.87 -4.85 5.87
C GLN A 48 12.92 -5.85 4.69
N PRO A 49 11.92 -5.85 3.77
CA PRO A 49 11.93 -6.74 2.63
C PRO A 49 13.12 -6.45 1.72
N HIS A 50 13.51 -7.41 0.87
CA HIS A 50 14.54 -7.22 -0.13
C HIS A 50 14.22 -6.10 -1.12
N GLY A 51 12.95 -5.97 -1.50
CA GLY A 51 12.42 -4.87 -2.32
C GLY A 51 10.95 -4.60 -2.02
N LEU A 52 10.52 -3.36 -2.26
CA LEU A 52 9.16 -2.89 -2.03
C LEU A 52 8.51 -2.45 -3.35
N ILE A 53 7.31 -2.94 -3.63
CA ILE A 53 6.56 -2.63 -4.85
C ILE A 53 5.22 -2.00 -4.46
N LEU A 54 5.05 -0.73 -4.79
CA LEU A 54 3.88 0.07 -4.46
C LEU A 54 3.08 0.39 -5.73
N LEU A 55 1.88 -0.14 -5.81
CA LEU A 55 0.96 0.12 -6.92
C LEU A 55 -0.12 1.10 -6.45
N CYS A 56 -0.08 2.33 -6.96
CA CYS A 56 -0.98 3.43 -6.55
C CYS A 56 -1.26 3.42 -5.03
N PRO A 57 -0.23 3.53 -4.17
CA PRO A 57 -0.38 3.40 -2.72
C PRO A 57 -1.30 4.46 -2.15
N GLY A 58 -2.34 4.04 -1.41
CA GLY A 58 -3.32 4.92 -0.82
C GLY A 58 -2.77 5.64 0.42
N ALA A 59 -3.16 6.90 0.62
CA ALA A 59 -2.92 7.63 1.86
C ALA A 59 -4.15 8.45 2.28
N GLY A 60 -5.04 8.74 1.34
CA GLY A 60 -6.21 9.61 1.55
C GLY A 60 -7.15 9.13 2.66
N MET A 61 -7.22 7.82 2.88
CA MET A 61 -8.06 7.24 3.93
C MET A 61 -7.67 7.69 5.34
N TRP A 62 -6.39 7.91 5.59
CA TRP A 62 -5.88 8.31 6.90
C TRP A 62 -6.35 9.72 7.28
N PHE A 63 -6.33 10.66 6.32
CA PHE A 63 -6.67 12.05 6.60
C PHE A 63 -8.15 12.18 7.00
N GLY A 64 -8.39 12.67 8.21
CA GLY A 64 -9.73 12.86 8.77
C GLY A 64 -10.50 11.56 9.06
N CYS A 65 -9.82 10.42 9.22
CA CYS A 65 -10.47 9.12 9.47
C CYS A 65 -11.30 9.13 10.78
N ALA A 66 -10.79 9.71 11.86
CA ALA A 66 -11.53 9.84 13.12
C ALA A 66 -12.79 10.69 12.95
N GLN A 67 -12.69 11.85 12.30
CA GLN A 67 -13.82 12.74 12.05
C GLN A 67 -14.90 12.09 11.17
N ARG A 68 -14.49 11.29 10.17
CA ARG A 68 -15.46 10.50 9.37
C ARG A 68 -16.15 9.45 10.22
N ALA A 69 -15.43 8.78 11.11
CA ALA A 69 -16.02 7.81 12.03
C ALA A 69 -17.02 8.48 12.98
N ASP A 70 -16.65 9.62 13.56
CA ASP A 70 -17.55 10.40 14.45
C ASP A 70 -18.83 10.81 13.72
N GLY A 71 -18.72 11.29 12.48
CA GLY A 71 -19.88 11.66 11.66
C GLY A 71 -20.82 10.48 11.39
N ILE A 72 -20.29 9.29 11.15
CA ILE A 72 -21.10 8.08 10.94
C ILE A 72 -21.74 7.64 12.26
N MET A 73 -20.98 7.60 13.34
CA MET A 73 -21.49 7.22 14.66
C MET A 73 -22.65 8.13 15.14
N GLN A 74 -22.62 9.41 14.80
CA GLN A 74 -23.72 10.36 15.08
C GLN A 74 -25.02 10.00 14.35
N THR A 75 -24.97 9.24 13.28
CA THR A 75 -26.18 8.72 12.59
C THR A 75 -26.76 7.47 13.24
N GLY A 76 -26.17 6.97 14.33
CA GLY A 76 -26.57 5.73 15.02
C GLY A 76 -26.04 4.46 14.35
N LYS A 77 -25.13 4.58 13.38
CA LYS A 77 -24.44 3.43 12.72
C LYS A 77 -23.02 3.34 13.22
N ASP A 78 -22.51 2.12 13.39
CA ASP A 78 -21.11 1.83 13.75
C ASP A 78 -20.30 1.28 12.56
N TYR A 79 -20.86 1.36 11.35
CA TYR A 79 -20.26 0.85 10.12
C TYR A 79 -20.52 1.77 8.93
N ALA A 80 -19.65 1.69 7.93
CA ALA A 80 -19.84 2.26 6.61
C ALA A 80 -19.79 1.17 5.54
N ASP A 81 -20.46 1.43 4.43
CA ASP A 81 -20.36 0.63 3.20
C ASP A 81 -19.45 1.36 2.22
N MET A 82 -18.50 0.63 1.64
CA MET A 82 -17.65 1.09 0.58
C MET A 82 -17.70 0.04 -0.55
N GLU A 83 -18.50 0.35 -1.57
CA GLU A 83 -18.68 -0.52 -2.75
C GLU A 83 -19.08 -1.97 -2.39
N GLY A 84 -19.98 -2.12 -1.41
CA GLY A 84 -20.44 -3.43 -0.93
C GLY A 84 -19.59 -4.05 0.16
N LEU A 85 -18.47 -3.42 0.55
CA LEU A 85 -17.66 -3.84 1.69
C LEU A 85 -18.07 -3.07 2.94
N CYS A 86 -18.71 -3.80 3.86
CA CYS A 86 -19.05 -3.26 5.18
C CYS A 86 -17.85 -3.28 6.11
N TYR A 87 -17.45 -2.14 6.63
CA TYR A 87 -16.39 -2.06 7.65
C TYR A 87 -16.84 -1.23 8.85
N LYS A 88 -16.40 -1.62 10.03
CA LYS A 88 -16.76 -0.93 11.27
C LYS A 88 -15.94 0.35 11.46
N MET A 89 -16.53 1.33 12.17
CA MET A 89 -15.85 2.58 12.49
C MET A 89 -14.63 2.40 13.38
N ALA A 90 -14.54 1.28 14.12
CA ALA A 90 -13.33 0.88 14.83
C ALA A 90 -12.08 0.90 13.93
N PHE A 91 -12.21 0.50 12.65
CA PHE A 91 -11.14 0.56 11.65
C PHE A 91 -10.56 1.97 11.50
N ASN A 92 -11.43 2.99 11.41
CA ASN A 92 -10.99 4.38 11.29
C ASN A 92 -10.33 4.90 12.56
N TYR A 93 -10.83 4.51 13.74
CA TYR A 93 -10.23 4.88 15.01
C TYR A 93 -8.88 4.19 15.27
N GLU A 94 -8.71 2.95 14.81
CA GLU A 94 -7.41 2.28 14.82
C GLU A 94 -6.43 3.03 13.92
N MET A 95 -6.82 3.30 12.66
CA MET A 95 -6.01 4.06 11.70
C MET A 95 -5.58 5.42 12.23
N ALA A 96 -6.45 6.13 12.97
CA ALA A 96 -6.16 7.43 13.55
C ALA A 96 -5.08 7.42 14.65
N LYS A 97 -4.74 6.26 15.20
CA LYS A 97 -3.66 6.10 16.18
C LYS A 97 -2.29 5.97 15.52
N HIS A 98 -2.26 5.62 14.25
CA HIS A 98 -1.03 5.53 13.49
C HIS A 98 -0.50 6.90 13.08
N PRO A 99 0.81 7.07 12.90
CA PRO A 99 1.38 8.24 12.25
C PRO A 99 0.78 8.46 10.86
N ASP A 100 0.98 9.64 10.27
CA ASP A 100 0.59 9.81 8.88
C ASP A 100 1.37 8.83 7.97
N PRO A 101 0.76 8.37 6.85
CA PRO A 101 1.30 7.28 6.03
C PRO A 101 2.74 7.50 5.56
N PHE A 102 3.11 8.74 5.30
CA PHE A 102 4.44 9.08 4.81
C PHE A 102 5.50 9.11 5.93
N THR A 103 5.08 9.42 7.15
CA THR A 103 5.93 9.32 8.34
C THR A 103 6.12 7.86 8.74
N GLU A 104 5.05 7.06 8.68
CA GLU A 104 5.09 5.64 9.02
C GLU A 104 5.96 4.81 8.05
N ALA A 105 5.98 5.20 6.78
CA ALA A 105 6.80 4.55 5.75
C ALA A 105 8.32 4.84 5.84
N LYS A 106 8.74 5.78 6.71
CA LYS A 106 10.17 6.13 6.87
C LYS A 106 10.96 5.00 7.53
N GLY A 107 12.22 4.82 7.09
CA GLY A 107 13.15 3.87 7.70
C GLY A 107 13.38 2.60 6.87
N TYR A 108 12.67 2.43 5.77
CA TYR A 108 13.03 1.44 4.77
C TYR A 108 14.02 2.05 3.76
N ASN A 109 15.15 1.36 3.53
CA ASN A 109 16.25 1.86 2.69
C ASN A 109 16.58 0.93 1.50
N GLY A 110 15.82 -0.14 1.32
CA GLY A 110 15.96 -1.03 0.17
C GLY A 110 15.36 -0.46 -1.13
N PRO A 111 15.45 -1.22 -2.24
CA PRO A 111 14.89 -0.80 -3.52
C PRO A 111 13.37 -0.63 -3.47
N VAL A 112 12.86 0.41 -4.13
CA VAL A 112 11.42 0.69 -4.21
C VAL A 112 11.00 0.92 -5.64
N LEU A 113 9.96 0.20 -6.09
CA LEU A 113 9.20 0.50 -7.31
C LEU A 113 7.87 1.13 -6.93
N LEU A 114 7.54 2.28 -7.53
CA LEU A 114 6.26 2.93 -7.39
C LEU A 114 5.61 3.11 -8.76
N LEU A 115 4.46 2.45 -8.97
CA LEU A 115 3.67 2.58 -10.19
C LEU A 115 2.32 3.23 -9.90
N ARG A 116 1.89 4.13 -10.80
CA ARG A 116 0.55 4.70 -10.81
C ARG A 116 -0.02 4.69 -12.23
N ALA A 117 -1.34 4.85 -12.38
CA ALA A 117 -1.93 5.16 -13.67
C ALA A 117 -2.17 6.68 -13.80
N ASP A 118 -1.99 7.24 -15.00
CA ASP A 118 -2.22 8.67 -15.27
C ASP A 118 -3.65 9.09 -15.00
N ASP A 119 -4.59 8.21 -15.29
CA ASP A 119 -6.02 8.40 -15.15
C ASP A 119 -6.60 7.86 -13.82
N ASP A 120 -5.75 7.59 -12.82
CA ASP A 120 -6.19 7.21 -11.48
C ASP A 120 -6.93 8.38 -10.81
N ARG A 121 -8.21 8.16 -10.46
CA ARG A 121 -9.08 9.14 -9.83
C ARG A 121 -9.23 8.95 -8.32
N LEU A 122 -8.68 7.89 -7.77
CA LEU A 122 -8.74 7.57 -6.34
C LEU A 122 -7.45 7.93 -5.61
N VAL A 123 -6.30 7.67 -6.22
CA VAL A 123 -4.99 8.03 -5.70
C VAL A 123 -4.33 8.99 -6.68
N ASP A 124 -4.22 10.26 -6.28
CA ASP A 124 -3.65 11.30 -7.12
C ASP A 124 -2.12 11.22 -7.23
N GLU A 125 -1.59 11.90 -8.23
CA GLU A 125 -0.15 12.00 -8.44
C GLU A 125 0.59 12.60 -7.24
N GLY A 126 -0.03 13.57 -6.56
CA GLY A 126 0.55 14.21 -5.38
C GLY A 126 0.79 13.20 -4.25
N THR A 127 -0.12 12.27 -4.03
CA THR A 127 0.04 11.17 -3.06
C THR A 127 1.22 10.28 -3.43
N CYS A 128 1.32 9.84 -4.70
CA CYS A 128 2.43 9.03 -5.19
C CYS A 128 3.78 9.76 -5.07
N ASN A 129 3.82 11.04 -5.42
CA ASN A 129 5.02 11.86 -5.30
C ASN A 129 5.47 12.03 -3.84
N ARG A 130 4.54 12.13 -2.89
CA ARG A 130 4.87 12.15 -1.46
C ARG A 130 5.48 10.84 -0.99
N TYR A 131 4.96 9.69 -1.42
CA TYR A 131 5.62 8.39 -1.14
C TYR A 131 7.01 8.31 -1.77
N ALA A 132 7.16 8.75 -3.03
CA ALA A 132 8.47 8.77 -3.68
C ALA A 132 9.52 9.59 -2.90
N GLN A 133 9.11 10.68 -2.27
CA GLN A 133 9.98 11.53 -1.44
C GLN A 133 10.40 10.88 -0.11
N VAL A 134 9.71 9.83 0.33
CA VAL A 134 10.08 9.09 1.56
C VAL A 134 11.33 8.24 1.34
N TYR A 135 11.53 7.73 0.13
CA TYR A 135 12.56 6.74 -0.19
C TYR A 135 13.76 7.37 -0.90
N THR A 136 14.92 6.74 -0.76
CA THR A 136 16.13 7.16 -1.49
C THR A 136 16.13 6.56 -2.89
N ALA A 137 16.06 7.43 -3.92
CA ALA A 137 16.10 7.05 -5.34
C ALA A 137 15.12 5.91 -5.73
N PRO A 138 13.82 6.04 -5.47
CA PRO A 138 12.86 5.03 -5.88
C PRO A 138 12.69 5.03 -7.41
N ASP A 139 12.45 3.86 -8.00
CA ASP A 139 11.97 3.74 -9.37
C ASP A 139 10.51 4.17 -9.43
N VAL A 140 10.22 5.30 -10.06
CA VAL A 140 8.86 5.82 -10.22
C VAL A 140 8.46 5.78 -11.68
N ASP A 141 7.34 5.16 -11.99
CA ASP A 141 6.86 5.10 -13.35
C ASP A 141 5.33 5.20 -13.43
N THR A 142 4.83 5.55 -14.62
CA THR A 142 3.43 5.83 -14.86
C THR A 142 2.89 4.98 -16.00
N ILE A 143 1.70 4.44 -15.80
CA ILE A 143 0.94 3.68 -16.80
C ILE A 143 -0.07 4.62 -17.46
N ALA A 144 -0.02 4.75 -18.77
CA ALA A 144 -0.77 5.79 -19.51
C ALA A 144 -2.29 5.73 -19.34
N VAL A 145 -2.89 4.54 -19.35
CA VAL A 145 -4.34 4.35 -19.18
C VAL A 145 -4.60 3.03 -18.47
N GLY A 146 -5.22 3.08 -17.31
CA GLY A 146 -5.50 1.86 -16.53
C GLY A 146 -6.47 2.08 -15.39
N GLY A 147 -6.68 3.34 -15.00
CA GLY A 147 -7.42 3.69 -13.79
C GLY A 147 -6.76 3.11 -12.55
N HIS A 148 -7.41 3.26 -11.42
CA HIS A 148 -6.91 2.81 -10.12
C HIS A 148 -6.56 1.31 -10.06
N ASN A 149 -7.29 0.49 -10.80
CA ASN A 149 -7.14 -0.98 -10.77
C ASN A 149 -6.34 -1.55 -11.95
N PHE A 150 -5.69 -0.71 -12.76
CA PHE A 150 -4.99 -1.13 -13.97
C PHE A 150 -5.88 -2.05 -14.82
N ALA A 151 -7.15 -1.63 -15.06
CA ALA A 151 -8.21 -2.50 -15.55
C ALA A 151 -8.06 -2.94 -17.00
N THR A 152 -7.27 -2.22 -17.83
CA THR A 152 -7.05 -2.60 -19.22
C THR A 152 -6.00 -3.70 -19.35
N LEU A 153 -6.09 -4.53 -20.40
CA LEU A 153 -5.08 -5.56 -20.66
C LEU A 153 -3.68 -4.96 -20.87
N ALA A 154 -3.61 -3.81 -21.55
CA ALA A 154 -2.34 -3.10 -21.77
C ALA A 154 -1.74 -2.61 -20.45
N ALA A 155 -2.55 -2.05 -19.55
CA ALA A 155 -2.07 -1.60 -18.25
C ALA A 155 -1.55 -2.76 -17.39
N ARG A 156 -2.26 -3.89 -17.37
CA ARG A 156 -1.82 -5.09 -16.65
C ARG A 156 -0.50 -5.61 -17.17
N ALA A 157 -0.36 -5.73 -18.49
CA ALA A 157 0.88 -6.16 -19.12
C ALA A 157 2.05 -5.22 -18.79
N ALA A 158 1.81 -3.89 -18.78
CA ALA A 158 2.83 -2.91 -18.42
C ALA A 158 3.21 -3.01 -16.93
N VAL A 159 2.26 -3.23 -16.02
CA VAL A 159 2.54 -3.46 -14.60
C VAL A 159 3.38 -4.73 -14.41
N GLU A 160 3.01 -5.83 -15.08
CA GLU A 160 3.77 -7.10 -15.03
C GLU A 160 5.19 -6.93 -15.55
N GLU A 161 5.36 -6.28 -16.71
CA GLU A 161 6.68 -6.03 -17.31
C GLU A 161 7.58 -5.22 -16.39
N LYS A 162 7.07 -4.08 -15.87
CA LYS A 162 7.83 -3.20 -14.99
C LYS A 162 8.17 -3.87 -13.67
N THR A 163 7.22 -4.57 -13.07
CA THR A 163 7.44 -5.35 -11.84
C THR A 163 8.50 -6.45 -12.04
N ALA A 164 8.38 -7.20 -13.13
CA ALA A 164 9.35 -8.26 -13.45
C ALA A 164 10.76 -7.69 -13.73
N ALA A 165 10.85 -6.56 -14.43
CA ALA A 165 12.12 -5.88 -14.67
C ALA A 165 12.76 -5.40 -13.37
N PHE A 166 11.98 -4.76 -12.49
CA PHE A 166 12.44 -4.32 -11.18
C PHE A 166 12.94 -5.47 -10.31
N ILE A 167 12.17 -6.56 -10.21
CA ILE A 167 12.60 -7.74 -9.45
C ILE A 167 13.92 -8.29 -10.01
N LYS A 168 14.04 -8.47 -11.34
CA LYS A 168 15.27 -8.98 -11.97
C LYS A 168 16.49 -8.09 -11.76
N ALA A 169 16.30 -6.78 -11.72
CA ALA A 169 17.38 -5.82 -11.52
C ALA A 169 17.89 -5.79 -10.07
N ASN A 170 17.09 -6.29 -9.14
CA ASN A 170 17.37 -6.26 -7.70
C ASN A 170 17.50 -7.67 -7.07
N LEU A 171 17.64 -8.73 -7.88
CA LEU A 171 17.98 -10.08 -7.40
C LEU A 171 19.50 -10.31 -7.43
#